data_634438b2d1911ac1f2af20993e1389f0
#
_entry.id   634438b2d1911ac1f2af20993e1389f0
#
_cell.length_a   1.000
_cell.length_b   1.000
_cell.length_c   1.000
_cell.angle_alpha   90.00
_cell.angle_beta   90.00
_cell.angle_gamma   90.00
#
_symmetry.space_group_name_H-M   'P 1'
#
loop_
_entity.id
_entity.type
_entity.pdbx_description
1 polymer ?
#
loop_
_entity_poly.entity_id
_entity_poly.type
_entity_poly.pdbx_seq_one_letter_code
_entity_poly.pdbx_strand_id
1 'polypeptide(L)'
;MDIQTIKKRRDFLKGNNAPYAAMPSVVVQSYVRTDEVVETDESVMMGITCSKKVGNAVKRNRAKRRLREAGKIVLKEIGIKKTNYIFIARKDATIKVKFTDLCNDIENGIKKIYGLERG
;
A
#
# COMPACT_ATOMS: atom_id res chain seq x y z
N MET A 1 -10.52 -8.08 -11.13
CA MET A 1 -9.23 -7.36 -11.13
C MET A 1 -8.23 -8.13 -10.29
N ASP A 2 -7.12 -8.50 -10.91
CA ASP A 2 -6.06 -9.21 -10.20
C ASP A 2 -5.15 -8.24 -9.48
N ILE A 3 -4.92 -8.50 -8.20
CA ILE A 3 -3.97 -7.75 -7.39
C ILE A 3 -2.76 -8.64 -7.21
N GLN A 4 -1.63 -8.22 -7.76
CA GLN A 4 -0.38 -8.96 -7.69
C GLN A 4 0.56 -8.36 -6.67
N THR A 5 1.54 -9.15 -6.24
CA THR A 5 2.51 -8.72 -5.23
C THR A 5 3.76 -8.15 -5.88
N ILE A 6 4.22 -7.00 -5.41
CA ILE A 6 5.51 -6.45 -5.83
C ILE A 6 6.60 -7.35 -5.26
N LYS A 7 7.48 -7.87 -6.14
CA LYS A 7 8.54 -8.80 -5.74
C LYS A 7 9.94 -8.24 -5.86
N LYS A 8 10.15 -7.26 -6.75
CA LYS A 8 11.49 -6.76 -7.03
C LYS A 8 11.83 -5.55 -6.17
N ARG A 9 13.03 -5.59 -5.60
CA ARG A 9 13.53 -4.48 -4.78
C ARG A 9 13.51 -3.14 -5.52
N ARG A 10 13.84 -3.15 -6.82
CA ARG A 10 13.84 -1.91 -7.61
C ARG A 10 12.47 -1.24 -7.65
N ASP A 11 11.40 -2.03 -7.63
CA ASP A 11 10.03 -1.49 -7.66
C ASP A 11 9.67 -0.83 -6.32
N PHE A 12 10.16 -1.39 -5.22
CA PHE A 12 10.03 -0.75 -3.91
C PHE A 12 10.85 0.55 -3.85
N LEU A 13 12.05 0.55 -4.42
CA LEU A 13 12.93 1.72 -4.41
C LEU A 13 12.35 2.88 -5.23
N LYS A 14 11.65 2.58 -6.32
CA LYS A 14 10.95 3.60 -7.09
C LYS A 14 9.89 4.30 -6.24
N GLY A 15 9.28 3.58 -5.31
CA GLY A 15 8.30 4.14 -4.40
C GLY A 15 8.86 5.22 -3.48
N ASN A 16 10.17 5.21 -3.22
CA ASN A 16 10.80 6.20 -2.32
C ASN A 16 10.64 7.65 -2.84
N ASN A 17 10.55 7.82 -4.15
CA ASN A 17 10.36 9.13 -4.76
C ASN A 17 8.93 9.38 -5.22
N ALA A 18 8.03 8.43 -4.94
CA ALA A 18 6.64 8.53 -5.33
C ALA A 18 5.84 9.39 -4.35
N PRO A 19 4.72 9.94 -4.80
CA PRO A 19 3.79 10.59 -3.88
C PRO A 19 3.40 9.66 -2.74
N TYR A 20 3.22 10.23 -1.57
CA TYR A 20 2.83 9.43 -0.41
C TYR A 20 1.81 10.18 0.47
N ALA A 21 1.10 9.43 1.26
CA ALA A 21 0.19 9.97 2.27
C ALA A 21 0.46 9.25 3.59
N ALA A 22 0.82 10.01 4.61
CA ALA A 22 1.04 9.47 5.96
C ALA A 22 -0.29 9.49 6.71
N MET A 23 -0.88 8.32 6.87
CA MET A 23 -2.15 8.16 7.56
C MET A 23 -1.90 7.66 8.99
N PRO A 24 -2.88 7.74 9.90
CA PRO A 24 -2.66 7.35 11.29
C PRO A 24 -2.13 5.92 11.49
N SER A 25 -2.61 4.95 10.70
CA SER A 25 -2.22 3.57 10.89
C SER A 25 -1.35 2.99 9.77
N VAL A 26 -1.03 3.75 8.74
CA VAL A 26 -0.27 3.27 7.58
C VAL A 26 0.27 4.46 6.79
N VAL A 27 1.42 4.27 6.12
CA VAL A 27 1.88 5.23 5.12
C VAL A 27 1.62 4.59 3.76
N VAL A 28 0.96 5.31 2.87
CA VAL A 28 0.64 4.84 1.52
C VAL A 28 1.54 5.54 0.52
N GLN A 29 2.19 4.78 -0.36
CA GLN A 29 2.94 5.30 -1.50
C GLN A 29 2.34 4.70 -2.76
N SER A 30 2.39 5.45 -3.85
CA SER A 30 1.83 4.94 -5.09
C SER A 30 2.46 5.62 -6.30
N TYR A 31 2.67 4.84 -7.36
CA TYR A 31 3.13 5.38 -8.63
C TYR A 31 2.59 4.53 -9.78
N VAL A 32 2.33 5.20 -10.90
CA VAL A 32 1.89 4.53 -12.12
C VAL A 32 3.11 3.97 -12.84
N ARG A 33 3.05 2.71 -13.28
CA ARG A 33 4.14 2.12 -14.05
C ARG A 33 4.18 2.74 -15.44
N THR A 34 5.35 3.18 -15.84
CA THR A 34 5.58 3.79 -17.16
C THR A 34 6.54 2.96 -18.01
N ASP A 35 6.84 1.74 -17.58
CA ASP A 35 7.81 0.87 -18.21
C ASP A 35 7.24 0.29 -19.50
N GLU A 36 7.89 0.56 -20.63
CA GLU A 36 7.42 0.11 -21.94
C GLU A 36 7.31 -1.40 -22.07
N VAL A 37 8.14 -2.13 -21.32
CA VAL A 37 8.16 -3.59 -21.34
C VAL A 37 6.86 -4.19 -20.80
N VAL A 38 6.07 -3.41 -20.10
CA VAL A 38 4.85 -3.86 -19.44
C VAL A 38 3.60 -3.12 -19.93
N GLU A 39 3.64 -2.61 -21.15
CA GLU A 39 2.51 -1.88 -21.72
C GLU A 39 1.18 -2.66 -21.68
N THR A 40 1.27 -3.99 -21.76
CA THR A 40 0.09 -4.84 -21.72
C THR A 40 -0.31 -5.27 -20.31
N ASP A 41 0.54 -5.01 -19.31
CA ASP A 41 0.26 -5.40 -17.93
C ASP A 41 -0.54 -4.32 -17.22
N GLU A 42 -1.84 -4.52 -17.18
CA GLU A 42 -2.77 -3.61 -16.52
C GLU A 42 -2.99 -3.93 -15.04
N SER A 43 -2.24 -4.88 -14.50
CA SER A 43 -2.48 -5.32 -13.12
C SER A 43 -2.24 -4.21 -12.11
N VAL A 44 -2.95 -4.34 -10.98
CA VAL A 44 -2.72 -3.55 -9.78
C VAL A 44 -1.71 -4.33 -8.94
N MET A 45 -0.63 -3.68 -8.54
CA MET A 45 0.40 -4.33 -7.74
C MET A 45 0.46 -3.75 -6.34
N MET A 46 0.68 -4.63 -5.37
CA MET A 46 0.71 -4.26 -3.96
C MET A 46 2.00 -4.76 -3.32
N GLY A 47 2.68 -3.88 -2.60
CA GLY A 47 3.85 -4.23 -1.81
C GLY A 47 3.67 -3.78 -0.37
N ILE A 48 4.24 -4.55 0.55
CA ILE A 48 4.17 -4.26 1.99
C ILE A 48 5.59 -4.04 2.50
N THR A 49 5.79 -2.93 3.20
CA THR A 49 7.06 -2.64 3.87
C THR A 49 6.84 -2.61 5.36
N CYS A 50 7.66 -3.36 6.09
CA CYS A 50 7.57 -3.42 7.55
C CYS A 50 8.99 -3.49 8.13
N SER A 51 9.46 -2.38 8.67
CA SER A 51 10.81 -2.29 9.23
C SER A 51 10.88 -2.95 10.61
N LYS A 52 12.11 -3.17 11.08
CA LYS A 52 12.35 -3.71 12.42
C LYS A 52 11.82 -2.81 13.53
N LYS A 53 11.59 -1.54 13.24
CA LYS A 53 11.02 -0.60 14.21
C LYS A 53 9.59 -0.97 14.63
N VAL A 54 8.88 -1.71 13.81
CA VAL A 54 7.53 -2.16 14.15
C VAL A 54 7.52 -3.15 15.30
N GLY A 55 8.58 -3.94 15.43
CA GLY A 55 8.71 -4.89 16.53
C GLY A 55 9.41 -6.17 16.11
N ASN A 56 9.23 -7.22 16.90
CA ASN A 56 9.80 -8.54 16.63
C ASN A 56 9.10 -9.21 15.44
N ALA A 57 9.57 -10.40 15.06
CA ALA A 57 9.04 -11.12 13.91
C ALA A 57 7.54 -11.39 14.00
N VAL A 58 7.04 -11.72 15.20
CA VAL A 58 5.60 -11.98 15.39
C VAL A 58 4.78 -10.73 15.10
N LYS A 59 5.21 -9.59 15.64
CA LYS A 59 4.52 -8.31 15.42
C LYS A 59 4.59 -7.90 13.96
N ARG A 60 5.76 -8.05 13.33
CA ARG A 60 5.92 -7.70 11.92
C ARG A 60 5.04 -8.55 11.02
N ASN A 61 4.97 -9.85 11.29
CA ASN A 61 4.11 -10.74 10.51
C ASN A 61 2.64 -10.38 10.65
N ARG A 62 2.21 -10.00 11.85
CA ARG A 62 0.84 -9.56 12.08
C ARG A 62 0.54 -8.26 11.31
N ALA A 63 1.44 -7.29 11.36
CA ALA A 63 1.28 -6.03 10.64
C ALA A 63 1.19 -6.27 9.13
N LYS A 64 2.09 -7.10 8.58
CA LYS A 64 2.08 -7.42 7.15
C LYS A 64 0.78 -8.09 6.73
N ARG A 65 0.30 -9.04 7.52
CA ARG A 65 -0.94 -9.76 7.20
C ARG A 65 -2.13 -8.82 7.19
N ARG A 66 -2.23 -7.95 8.20
CA ARG A 66 -3.32 -6.98 8.27
C ARG A 66 -3.29 -6.02 7.08
N LEU A 67 -2.12 -5.50 6.73
CA LEU A 67 -1.99 -4.61 5.57
C LEU A 67 -2.31 -5.32 4.26
N ARG A 68 -1.91 -6.57 4.13
CA ARG A 68 -2.20 -7.35 2.92
C ARG A 68 -3.71 -7.57 2.77
N GLU A 69 -4.38 -7.96 3.82
CA GLU A 69 -5.82 -8.19 3.80
C GLU A 69 -6.59 -6.90 3.54
N ALA A 70 -6.27 -5.84 4.27
CA ALA A 70 -6.91 -4.54 4.10
C ALA A 70 -6.62 -3.94 2.71
N GLY A 71 -5.39 -4.04 2.26
CA GLY A 71 -4.99 -3.54 0.95
C GLY A 71 -5.75 -4.22 -0.18
N LYS A 72 -5.92 -5.53 -0.11
CA LYS A 72 -6.66 -6.27 -1.14
C LYS A 72 -8.12 -5.81 -1.21
N ILE A 73 -8.74 -5.61 -0.07
CA ILE A 73 -10.14 -5.17 -0.01
C ILE A 73 -10.28 -3.79 -0.66
N VAL A 74 -9.42 -2.85 -0.28
CA VAL A 74 -9.49 -1.49 -0.79
C VAL A 74 -9.14 -1.43 -2.28
N LEU A 75 -8.08 -2.14 -2.71
CA LEU A 75 -7.64 -2.09 -4.10
C LEU A 75 -8.61 -2.76 -5.06
N LYS A 76 -9.41 -3.71 -4.61
CA LYS A 76 -10.47 -4.27 -5.44
C LYS A 76 -11.50 -3.22 -5.82
N GLU A 77 -11.71 -2.26 -4.95
CA GLU A 77 -12.71 -1.21 -5.17
C GLU A 77 -12.17 0.00 -5.90
N ILE A 78 -10.99 0.47 -5.50
CA ILE A 78 -10.46 1.74 -6.01
C ILE A 78 -9.07 1.64 -6.65
N GLY A 79 -8.52 0.45 -6.79
CA GLY A 79 -7.21 0.26 -7.41
C GLY A 79 -7.21 0.71 -8.88
N ILE A 80 -6.20 1.47 -9.25
CA ILE A 80 -6.04 1.97 -10.61
C ILE A 80 -5.12 1.03 -11.39
N LYS A 81 -5.52 0.65 -12.60
CA LYS A 81 -4.71 -0.21 -13.46
C LYS A 81 -3.31 0.37 -13.68
N LYS A 82 -2.33 -0.48 -13.90
CA LYS A 82 -0.92 -0.12 -14.15
C LYS A 82 -0.26 0.61 -12.99
N THR A 83 -0.80 0.50 -11.81
CA THR A 83 -0.35 1.26 -10.65
C THR A 83 0.20 0.34 -9.58
N ASN A 84 1.31 0.75 -8.98
CA ASN A 84 1.91 0.09 -7.83
C ASN A 84 1.52 0.83 -6.56
N TYR A 85 1.11 0.07 -5.56
CA TYR A 85 0.77 0.59 -4.23
C TYR A 85 1.69 -0.04 -3.20
N ILE A 86 2.32 0.78 -2.38
CA ILE A 86 3.20 0.32 -1.31
C ILE A 86 2.62 0.79 0.02
N PHE A 87 2.36 -0.16 0.91
CA PHE A 87 1.83 0.13 2.23
C PHE A 87 2.93 -0.10 3.26
N ILE A 88 3.24 0.93 4.02
CA ILE A 88 4.32 0.93 5.01
C ILE A 88 3.71 0.85 6.39
N ALA A 89 4.07 -0.20 7.14
CA ALA A 89 3.56 -0.39 8.50
C ALA A 89 4.09 0.69 9.44
N ARG A 90 3.23 1.14 10.35
CA ARG A 90 3.61 2.07 11.41
C ARG A 90 3.63 1.32 12.74
N LYS A 91 4.62 1.63 13.57
CA LYS A 91 4.77 1.01 14.88
C LYS A 91 3.48 1.16 15.67
N ASP A 92 3.06 0.08 16.31
CA ASP A 92 1.86 -0.04 17.13
C ASP A 92 0.55 0.22 16.37
N ALA A 93 0.44 1.33 15.66
CA ALA A 93 -0.83 1.75 15.04
C ALA A 93 -1.36 0.73 14.03
N THR A 94 -0.51 0.19 13.17
CA THR A 94 -0.93 -0.79 12.16
C THR A 94 -1.54 -2.04 12.80
N ILE A 95 -0.98 -2.47 13.93
CA ILE A 95 -1.44 -3.67 14.63
C ILE A 95 -2.67 -3.39 15.49
N LYS A 96 -2.71 -2.26 16.18
CA LYS A 96 -3.71 -1.96 17.20
C LYS A 96 -5.01 -1.36 16.68
N VAL A 97 -4.96 -0.68 15.55
CA VAL A 97 -6.15 -0.02 14.99
C VAL A 97 -7.21 -1.07 14.60
N LYS A 98 -8.48 -0.69 14.66
CA LYS A 98 -9.54 -1.56 14.16
C LYS A 98 -9.32 -1.82 12.68
N PHE A 99 -9.64 -3.03 12.23
CA PHE A 99 -9.43 -3.40 10.84
C PHE A 99 -10.16 -2.49 9.86
N THR A 100 -11.39 -2.10 10.19
CA THR A 100 -12.15 -1.16 9.36
C THR A 100 -11.47 0.19 9.26
N ASP A 101 -10.85 0.66 10.35
CA ASP A 101 -10.12 1.92 10.35
C ASP A 101 -8.84 1.82 9.51
N LEU A 102 -8.17 0.66 9.54
CA LEU A 102 -7.01 0.41 8.70
C LEU A 102 -7.40 0.49 7.22
N CYS A 103 -8.50 -0.14 6.84
CA CYS A 103 -9.03 -0.06 5.49
C CYS A 103 -9.34 1.38 5.09
N ASN A 104 -9.99 2.13 5.97
CA ASN A 104 -10.32 3.54 5.72
C ASN A 104 -9.07 4.38 5.54
N ASP A 105 -8.04 4.15 6.34
CA ASP A 105 -6.78 4.88 6.22
C ASP A 105 -6.10 4.60 4.88
N ILE A 106 -6.09 3.34 4.43
CA ILE A 106 -5.55 2.99 3.13
C ILE A 106 -6.33 3.70 2.02
N GLU A 107 -7.65 3.60 2.06
CA GLU A 107 -8.50 4.23 1.04
C GLU A 107 -8.29 5.75 1.01
N ASN A 108 -8.33 6.40 2.16
CA ASN A 108 -8.16 7.84 2.25
C ASN A 108 -6.76 8.27 1.83
N GLY A 109 -5.74 7.47 2.14
CA GLY A 109 -4.38 7.74 1.69
C GLY A 109 -4.27 7.72 0.17
N ILE A 110 -4.88 6.74 -0.49
CA ILE A 110 -4.89 6.64 -1.95
C ILE A 110 -5.63 7.85 -2.55
N LYS A 111 -6.78 8.19 -1.97
CA LYS A 111 -7.57 9.34 -2.44
C LYS A 111 -6.79 10.65 -2.33
N LYS A 112 -6.02 10.83 -1.26
CA LYS A 112 -5.17 12.02 -1.09
C LYS A 112 -4.11 12.10 -2.17
N ILE A 113 -3.44 10.98 -2.47
CA ILE A 113 -2.38 10.95 -3.49
C ILE A 113 -2.91 11.37 -4.86
N TYR A 114 -4.09 10.88 -5.22
CA TYR A 114 -4.66 11.12 -6.54
C TYR A 114 -5.66 12.27 -6.60
N GLY A 115 -5.79 13.03 -5.51
CA GLY A 115 -6.69 14.16 -5.49
C GLY A 115 -8.18 13.79 -5.56
N LEU A 116 -8.52 12.58 -5.18
CA LEU A 116 -9.90 12.09 -5.21
C LEU A 116 -10.68 12.45 -3.95
N GLU A 117 -9.99 12.94 -2.93
CA GLU A 117 -10.62 13.38 -1.69
C GLU A 117 -11.21 14.76 -1.87
N ARG A 118 -12.47 14.89 -1.57
CA ARG A 118 -13.16 16.17 -1.58
C ARG A 118 -13.41 16.57 -0.14
N GLY A 119 -12.62 17.51 0.32
CA GLY A 119 -12.68 17.98 1.71
C GLY A 119 -13.91 18.78 2.00
#